data_2a93d53a29c86f6f1ec8132073f46554
#
_entry.id   2a93d53a29c86f6f1ec8132073f46554
#
_cell.length_a   1.000
_cell.length_b   1.000
_cell.length_c   1.000
_cell.angle_alpha   90.00
_cell.angle_beta   90.00
_cell.angle_gamma   90.00
#
_symmetry.space_group_name_H-M   'P 1'
#
loop_
_entity.id
_entity.type
_entity.pdbx_description
1 polymer ?
#
loop_
_entity_poly.entity_id
_entity_poly.type
_entity_poly.pdbx_seq_one_letter_code
_entity_poly.pdbx_strand_id
1 'polypeptide(L)'
;MLFIVNSNSVSVKASIGTNTIFHHHGVGCVVHDNAVIGENCHIFQNVTLGSKWSHGKLDGGAPIIGDNVLIGAGAVILGNIKVGDNVNIGANAVVITDIPDNSIAVGVPAKIISKG
;
A
#
# COMPACT_ATOMS: atom_id res chain seq x y z
N MET A 1 -25.74 17.36 -0.06
CA MET A 1 -24.47 17.75 0.38
C MET A 1 -23.50 16.60 0.34
N LEU A 2 -22.41 16.89 -0.11
CA LEU A 2 -21.43 15.89 0.00
C LEU A 2 -20.76 15.99 1.31
N PHE A 3 -20.75 14.95 2.02
CA PHE A 3 -19.97 14.91 3.15
C PHE A 3 -18.89 14.00 2.96
N ILE A 4 -17.90 14.23 3.68
CA ILE A 4 -16.75 13.43 3.65
C ILE A 4 -16.97 12.33 4.63
N VAL A 5 -17.65 11.32 4.16
CA VAL A 5 -17.90 10.18 4.98
C VAL A 5 -16.65 9.35 5.13
N ASN A 6 -15.86 9.25 4.05
CA ASN A 6 -14.71 8.37 4.04
C ASN A 6 -13.43 9.06 3.60
N SER A 7 -13.21 10.27 3.94
CA SER A 7 -12.01 11.08 3.67
C SER A 7 -10.82 10.31 3.07
N ASN A 8 -10.98 9.80 1.86
CA ASN A 8 -9.90 9.05 1.20
C ASN A 8 -9.83 9.44 -0.28
N SER A 9 -8.76 9.03 -0.92
CA SER A 9 -8.54 9.20 -2.35
C SER A 9 -8.10 7.86 -2.94
N VAL A 10 -9.00 6.90 -2.91
CA VAL A 10 -8.75 5.59 -3.52
C VAL A 10 -9.28 5.64 -4.93
N SER A 11 -8.37 5.51 -5.91
CA SER A 11 -8.75 5.63 -7.30
C SER A 11 -9.67 4.49 -7.72
N VAL A 12 -10.72 4.83 -8.47
CA VAL A 12 -11.59 3.82 -9.06
C VAL A 12 -10.89 3.05 -10.18
N LYS A 13 -9.76 3.54 -10.65
CA LYS A 13 -8.97 2.85 -11.68
C LYS A 13 -8.00 1.83 -11.09
N ALA A 14 -7.77 1.87 -9.79
CA ALA A 14 -6.92 0.90 -9.14
C ALA A 14 -7.57 -0.48 -9.22
N SER A 15 -6.75 -1.51 -9.36
CA SER A 15 -7.23 -2.90 -9.36
C SER A 15 -7.15 -3.43 -7.94
N ILE A 16 -8.28 -3.81 -7.38
CA ILE A 16 -8.36 -4.30 -6.00
C ILE A 16 -9.02 -5.66 -6.00
N GLY A 17 -8.31 -6.64 -5.48
CA GLY A 17 -8.77 -8.02 -5.46
C GLY A 17 -9.91 -8.27 -4.48
N THR A 18 -10.50 -9.45 -4.61
CA THR A 18 -11.65 -9.89 -3.82
C THR A 18 -11.29 -9.99 -2.34
N ASN A 19 -12.21 -9.63 -1.48
CA ASN A 19 -12.08 -9.73 -0.02
C ASN A 19 -10.97 -8.86 0.58
N THR A 20 -10.46 -7.90 -0.17
CA THR A 20 -9.54 -6.90 0.37
C THR A 20 -10.36 -5.86 1.12
N ILE A 21 -9.93 -5.53 2.32
CA ILE A 21 -10.65 -4.65 3.22
C ILE A 21 -9.80 -3.43 3.56
N PHE A 22 -10.39 -2.26 3.33
CA PHE A 22 -9.84 -1.01 3.85
C PHE A 22 -10.50 -0.76 5.20
N HIS A 23 -9.75 -0.95 6.27
CA HIS A 23 -10.25 -0.75 7.63
C HIS A 23 -10.55 0.73 7.87
N HIS A 24 -11.46 1.02 8.77
CA HIS A 24 -11.88 2.39 9.10
C HIS A 24 -12.33 3.16 7.87
N HIS A 25 -13.03 2.49 6.95
CA HIS A 25 -13.55 3.09 5.72
C HIS A 25 -12.46 3.69 4.82
N GLY A 26 -11.21 3.28 4.99
CA GLY A 26 -10.11 3.81 4.20
C GLY A 26 -9.75 5.25 4.49
N VAL A 27 -10.10 5.76 5.68
CA VAL A 27 -9.83 7.14 6.04
C VAL A 27 -8.34 7.46 5.84
N GLY A 28 -8.07 8.55 5.13
CA GLY A 28 -6.72 9.03 4.87
C GLY A 28 -5.92 8.20 3.89
N CYS A 29 -6.49 7.14 3.31
CA CYS A 29 -5.79 6.36 2.31
C CYS A 29 -5.73 7.08 0.98
N VAL A 30 -4.58 6.97 0.31
CA VAL A 30 -4.38 7.48 -1.05
C VAL A 30 -3.86 6.33 -1.89
N VAL A 31 -4.59 5.96 -2.94
CA VAL A 31 -4.21 4.85 -3.81
C VAL A 31 -4.19 5.33 -5.26
N HIS A 32 -3.03 5.21 -5.87
CA HIS A 32 -2.78 5.66 -7.24
C HIS A 32 -3.61 4.85 -8.25
N ASP A 33 -3.92 5.49 -9.39
CA ASP A 33 -4.68 4.89 -10.48
C ASP A 33 -4.12 3.55 -10.94
N ASN A 34 -2.80 3.43 -10.99
CA ASN A 34 -2.13 2.25 -11.52
C ASN A 34 -1.79 1.22 -10.46
N ALA A 35 -2.19 1.43 -9.22
CA ALA A 35 -1.90 0.48 -8.17
C ALA A 35 -2.69 -0.82 -8.38
N VAL A 36 -2.07 -1.93 -8.02
CA VAL A 36 -2.70 -3.25 -8.05
C VAL A 36 -2.61 -3.82 -6.65
N ILE A 37 -3.73 -4.22 -6.10
CA ILE A 37 -3.82 -4.84 -4.78
C ILE A 37 -4.47 -6.20 -4.97
N GLY A 38 -3.85 -7.22 -4.42
CA GLY A 38 -4.34 -8.59 -4.54
C GLY A 38 -5.56 -8.88 -3.69
N GLU A 39 -5.79 -10.16 -3.45
CA GLU A 39 -6.95 -10.65 -2.70
C GLU A 39 -6.63 -10.79 -1.23
N ASN A 40 -7.66 -10.68 -0.40
CA ASN A 40 -7.58 -10.92 1.04
C ASN A 40 -6.56 -10.03 1.76
N CYS A 41 -6.36 -8.83 1.26
CA CYS A 41 -5.46 -7.87 1.90
C CYS A 41 -6.21 -7.06 2.96
N HIS A 42 -5.46 -6.59 3.94
CA HIS A 42 -5.98 -5.71 4.99
C HIS A 42 -5.17 -4.43 4.98
N ILE A 43 -5.83 -3.32 4.69
CA ILE A 43 -5.17 -2.02 4.57
C ILE A 43 -5.77 -1.10 5.62
N PHE A 44 -4.92 -0.58 6.49
CA PHE A 44 -5.38 0.28 7.56
C PHE A 44 -5.40 1.74 7.13
N GLN A 45 -5.84 2.61 8.01
CA GLN A 45 -6.02 4.03 7.70
C GLN A 45 -4.69 4.71 7.38
N ASN A 46 -4.76 5.80 6.63
CA ASN A 46 -3.63 6.67 6.30
C ASN A 46 -2.51 5.97 5.52
N VAL A 47 -2.85 4.94 4.76
CA VAL A 47 -1.88 4.25 3.90
C VAL A 47 -1.81 4.95 2.55
N THR A 48 -0.62 5.12 2.03
CA THR A 48 -0.38 5.68 0.70
C THR A 48 0.26 4.63 -0.20
N LEU A 49 -0.37 4.39 -1.35
CA LEU A 49 0.21 3.60 -2.44
C LEU A 49 0.33 4.54 -3.63
N GLY A 50 1.53 5.02 -3.89
CA GLY A 50 1.71 6.10 -4.84
C GLY A 50 2.94 5.97 -5.71
N SER A 51 3.11 6.94 -6.59
CA SER A 51 4.26 7.06 -7.45
C SER A 51 5.43 7.67 -6.70
N LYS A 52 6.62 7.32 -7.14
CA LYS A 52 7.84 7.88 -6.59
C LYS A 52 8.19 9.15 -7.35
N TRP A 53 8.57 10.18 -6.63
CA TRP A 53 9.10 11.41 -7.22
C TRP A 53 10.57 11.19 -7.54
N SER A 54 10.95 11.46 -8.78
CA SER A 54 12.32 11.24 -9.21
C SER A 54 12.66 12.24 -10.32
N HIS A 55 13.84 12.83 -10.23
CA HIS A 55 14.34 13.77 -11.23
C HIS A 55 13.32 14.88 -11.56
N GLY A 56 12.68 15.42 -10.55
CA GLY A 56 11.77 16.54 -10.70
C GLY A 56 10.38 16.20 -11.20
N LYS A 57 10.02 14.93 -11.25
CA LYS A 57 8.68 14.51 -11.69
C LYS A 57 8.29 13.18 -11.06
N LEU A 58 7.02 12.84 -11.14
CA LEU A 58 6.53 11.51 -10.77
C LEU A 58 6.91 10.51 -11.86
N ASP A 59 7.31 9.31 -11.46
CA ASP A 59 7.72 8.28 -12.42
C ASP A 59 6.55 7.57 -13.09
N GLY A 60 5.33 7.84 -12.64
CA GLY A 60 4.12 7.25 -13.23
C GLY A 60 3.84 5.81 -12.82
N GLY A 61 4.76 5.17 -12.08
CA GLY A 61 4.56 3.82 -11.61
C GLY A 61 3.82 3.78 -10.29
N ALA A 62 3.31 2.63 -9.94
CA ALA A 62 2.59 2.43 -8.68
C ALA A 62 2.85 1.02 -8.17
N PRO A 63 2.68 0.80 -6.86
CA PRO A 63 2.96 -0.50 -6.27
C PRO A 63 2.02 -1.59 -6.76
N ILE A 64 2.56 -2.80 -6.84
CA ILE A 64 1.80 -4.02 -7.06
C ILE A 64 1.88 -4.81 -5.77
N ILE A 65 0.75 -4.98 -5.12
CA ILE A 65 0.63 -5.66 -3.84
C ILE A 65 0.06 -7.05 -4.09
N GLY A 66 0.70 -8.06 -3.54
CA GLY A 66 0.25 -9.44 -3.68
C GLY A 66 -0.97 -9.78 -2.85
N ASP A 67 -1.18 -11.08 -2.61
CA ASP A 67 -2.32 -11.58 -1.85
C ASP A 67 -1.98 -11.72 -0.38
N ASN A 68 -2.99 -11.62 0.48
CA ASN A 68 -2.84 -11.85 1.92
C ASN A 68 -1.80 -10.91 2.54
N VAL A 69 -1.80 -9.66 2.12
CA VAL A 69 -0.86 -8.65 2.63
C VAL A 69 -1.56 -7.79 3.67
N LEU A 70 -0.88 -7.54 4.77
CA LEU A 70 -1.35 -6.60 5.77
C LEU A 70 -0.51 -5.34 5.69
N ILE A 71 -1.16 -4.20 5.52
CA ILE A 71 -0.48 -2.91 5.46
C ILE A 71 -0.92 -2.09 6.66
N GLY A 72 0.00 -1.86 7.57
CA GLY A 72 -0.28 -1.16 8.82
C GLY A 72 -0.56 0.31 8.63
N ALA A 73 -1.20 0.90 9.62
CA ALA A 73 -1.62 2.30 9.57
C ALA A 73 -0.45 3.22 9.27
N GLY A 74 -0.68 4.17 8.40
CA GLY A 74 0.30 5.20 8.07
C GLY A 74 1.45 4.75 7.18
N ALA A 75 1.46 3.49 6.73
CA ALA A 75 2.52 3.02 5.84
C ALA A 75 2.47 3.73 4.49
N VAL A 76 3.63 3.94 3.91
CA VAL A 76 3.76 4.61 2.60
C VAL A 76 4.55 3.69 1.69
N ILE A 77 3.96 3.32 0.56
CA ILE A 77 4.58 2.43 -0.42
C ILE A 77 4.64 3.18 -1.74
N LEU A 78 5.85 3.43 -2.23
CA LEU A 78 6.04 4.32 -3.36
C LEU A 78 6.82 3.68 -4.48
N GLY A 79 6.37 3.94 -5.69
CA GLY A 79 7.08 3.61 -6.90
C GLY A 79 6.62 2.30 -7.53
N ASN A 80 7.23 1.98 -8.63
CA ASN A 80 6.93 0.76 -9.38
C ASN A 80 7.65 -0.42 -8.72
N ILE A 81 7.14 -0.81 -7.57
CA ILE A 81 7.71 -1.90 -6.77
C ILE A 81 6.69 -2.99 -6.57
N LYS A 82 7.16 -4.13 -6.14
CA LYS A 82 6.33 -5.30 -5.93
C LYS A 82 6.43 -5.77 -4.49
N VAL A 83 5.29 -5.91 -3.85
CA VAL A 83 5.19 -6.52 -2.53
C VAL A 83 4.62 -7.92 -2.74
N GLY A 84 5.32 -8.93 -2.29
CA GLY A 84 4.92 -10.31 -2.49
C GLY A 84 3.70 -10.73 -1.69
N ASP A 85 3.41 -12.02 -1.71
CA ASP A 85 2.27 -12.58 -0.97
C ASP A 85 2.63 -12.84 0.48
N ASN A 86 1.63 -12.80 1.34
CA ASN A 86 1.79 -13.11 2.76
C ASN A 86 2.82 -12.21 3.45
N VAL A 87 2.78 -10.92 3.12
CA VAL A 87 3.70 -9.91 3.66
C VAL A 87 2.96 -9.08 4.69
N ASN A 88 3.64 -8.76 5.78
CA ASN A 88 3.15 -7.78 6.75
C ASN A 88 4.02 -6.54 6.67
N ILE A 89 3.40 -5.40 6.41
CA ILE A 89 4.08 -4.10 6.41
C ILE A 89 3.67 -3.38 7.67
N GLY A 90 4.66 -3.02 8.48
CA GLY A 90 4.42 -2.39 9.77
C GLY A 90 3.85 -0.99 9.64
N ALA A 91 3.21 -0.53 10.71
CA ALA A 91 2.68 0.82 10.77
C ALA A 91 3.80 1.84 10.54
N ASN A 92 3.49 2.88 9.78
CA ASN A 92 4.41 3.98 9.46
C ASN A 92 5.67 3.57 8.72
N ALA A 93 5.73 2.36 8.17
CA ALA A 93 6.85 1.95 7.33
C ALA A 93 6.84 2.71 6.01
N VAL A 94 8.02 2.94 5.47
CA VAL A 94 8.16 3.55 4.14
C VAL A 94 8.87 2.55 3.24
N VAL A 95 8.11 1.97 2.29
CA VAL A 95 8.58 0.92 1.40
C VAL A 95 8.87 1.52 0.04
N ILE A 96 10.12 1.43 -0.38
CA ILE A 96 10.57 1.98 -1.67
C ILE A 96 11.34 0.95 -2.49
N THR A 97 11.39 -0.30 -2.04
CA THR A 97 12.02 -1.41 -2.78
C THR A 97 11.11 -2.63 -2.70
N ASP A 98 11.35 -3.59 -3.57
CA ASP A 98 10.57 -4.82 -3.60
C ASP A 98 10.65 -5.57 -2.27
N ILE A 99 9.55 -6.19 -1.90
CA ILE A 99 9.47 -7.01 -0.68
C ILE A 99 9.11 -8.44 -1.12
N PRO A 100 9.93 -9.44 -0.77
CA PRO A 100 9.65 -10.81 -1.16
C PRO A 100 8.50 -11.42 -0.38
N ASP A 101 7.99 -12.55 -0.86
CA ASP A 101 6.92 -13.28 -0.20
C ASP A 101 7.30 -13.63 1.24
N ASN A 102 6.31 -13.77 2.09
CA ASN A 102 6.45 -14.29 3.45
C ASN A 102 7.40 -13.48 4.32
N SER A 103 7.35 -12.16 4.17
CA SER A 103 8.26 -11.24 4.87
C SER A 103 7.50 -10.28 5.77
N ILE A 104 8.24 -9.71 6.70
CA ILE A 104 7.79 -8.56 7.49
C ILE A 104 8.70 -7.40 7.15
N ALA A 105 8.14 -6.27 6.78
CA ALA A 105 8.89 -5.06 6.44
C ALA A 105 8.50 -3.94 7.41
N VAL A 106 9.48 -3.35 8.06
CA VAL A 106 9.25 -2.30 9.07
C VAL A 106 10.26 -1.19 8.95
N GLY A 107 9.88 0.01 9.35
CA GLY A 107 10.80 1.14 9.50
C GLY A 107 10.84 2.09 8.32
N VAL A 108 11.72 3.08 8.40
CA VAL A 108 11.91 4.14 7.40
C VAL A 108 13.40 4.31 7.14
N PRO A 109 13.92 3.92 5.98
CA PRO A 109 13.28 3.07 4.98
C PRO A 109 13.02 1.68 5.54
N ALA A 110 12.02 1.02 4.99
CA ALA A 110 11.62 -0.28 5.51
C ALA A 110 12.74 -1.32 5.32
N LYS A 111 12.91 -2.12 6.34
CA LYS A 111 13.85 -3.24 6.34
C LYS A 111 13.06 -4.52 6.52
N ILE A 112 13.54 -5.58 5.90
CA ILE A 112 12.89 -6.87 5.98
C ILE A 112 13.39 -7.58 7.22
N ILE A 113 12.44 -8.04 8.05
CA ILE A 113 12.74 -9.00 9.10
C ILE A 113 12.13 -10.32 8.71
N SER A 114 12.84 -11.39 9.03
CA SER A 114 12.35 -12.71 8.70
C SER A 114 11.13 -13.05 9.53
N LYS A 115 10.13 -13.63 8.90
CA LYS A 115 8.97 -14.13 9.60
C LYS A 115 9.29 -15.36 10.44
N GLY A 116 10.40 -15.85 10.28
CA GLY A 116 10.97 -16.90 11.07
C GLY A 116 10.48 -18.25 10.79
#